data_58175a7eb9f740da50284d8a61600e42
#
_entry.id   58175a7eb9f740da50284d8a61600e42
#
_cell.length_a   1.000
_cell.length_b   1.000
_cell.length_c   1.000
_cell.angle_alpha   90.00
_cell.angle_beta   90.00
_cell.angle_gamma   90.00
#
_symmetry.space_group_name_H-M   'P 1'
#
loop_
_entity.id
_entity.type
_entity.pdbx_description
1 polymer ?
#
loop_
_entity_poly.entity_id
_entity_poly.type
_entity_poly.pdbx_seq_one_letter_code
_entity_poly.pdbx_strand_id
1 'polypeptide(L)'
;MQVVPNYWAKSDGSCTAEDLAEWRKTLENALKEPRKGMPYRLKQVLQSLKSQQAVKACGGTLTTPPAMPKKLPPLIRLLTKNVPWFYKPAVANAVFPALGVHLHGVKFRYWDNVEHEATFMNVLIGCQSIGKGTIKKPIEYIMEDIKQRDQPNRQREAEWKQKNPGAKQKKDPRPTDICIQMLIDNLTDAVFNQRIVDVNTNGERYIFTIVDEIEALKKVTSKNSVEEVGLLIRKAFDNSLAGQERVGADSVSGIAPLRWNFNASATPPNARRFFHKMVNDGTVSRLDVSTIIHVNEDDDDEAPIQGIYDYEFAAELKPYIDRLDAANGLIECPQAKKLSLEMRKENREAAHLYDSEAYKVLSYRANVIAWLKGMVLYVAHGYKWSKEIADFVRWSQQYNLWCKMLYFGKQLERELREEVEIQQQSGPQNLLELLPDEFSKEQYFQMRQSQGRSGNGESTLRTWASRRYIVFDEVTGNYCKTEEYKQKFGNRL
;
A
#
# COMPACT_ATOMS: atom_id res chain seq x y z
N MET A 1 -12.79 -14.39 19.22
CA MET A 1 -12.57 -15.65 19.95
C MET A 1 -11.43 -15.43 20.92
N GLN A 2 -11.67 -15.45 22.23
CA GLN A 2 -10.63 -15.27 23.22
C GLN A 2 -9.94 -16.61 23.41
N VAL A 3 -8.70 -16.74 22.97
CA VAL A 3 -7.85 -17.88 23.33
C VAL A 3 -7.29 -17.57 24.72
N VAL A 4 -7.99 -17.97 25.76
CA VAL A 4 -7.45 -18.04 27.10
C VAL A 4 -6.62 -19.32 27.15
N PRO A 5 -5.31 -19.27 27.48
CA PRO A 5 -4.54 -20.49 27.66
C PRO A 5 -5.21 -21.35 28.75
N ASN A 6 -5.39 -22.64 28.50
CA ASN A 6 -6.05 -23.60 29.41
C ASN A 6 -5.48 -23.67 30.84
N TYR A 7 -4.35 -23.06 31.12
CA TYR A 7 -3.69 -22.97 32.44
C TYR A 7 -4.31 -21.98 33.43
N TRP A 8 -5.23 -21.09 32.94
CA TRP A 8 -5.73 -19.95 33.70
C TRP A 8 -7.25 -19.97 33.87
N ALA A 9 -7.90 -20.95 33.29
CA ALA A 9 -9.33 -21.17 33.51
C ALA A 9 -9.55 -21.81 34.90
N LYS A 10 -10.62 -21.41 35.57
CA LYS A 10 -11.09 -22.14 36.76
C LYS A 10 -11.36 -23.60 36.38
N SER A 11 -11.42 -24.47 37.35
CA SER A 11 -11.64 -25.92 37.13
C SER A 11 -12.89 -26.27 36.31
N ASP A 12 -13.82 -25.34 36.23
CA ASP A 12 -15.05 -25.40 35.41
C ASP A 12 -14.92 -24.78 34.01
N GLY A 13 -13.73 -24.27 33.64
CA GLY A 13 -13.47 -23.61 32.39
C GLY A 13 -14.00 -22.17 32.30
N SER A 14 -14.61 -21.63 33.36
CA SER A 14 -15.14 -20.26 33.40
C SER A 14 -14.03 -19.23 33.66
N CYS A 15 -14.18 -18.05 33.07
CA CYS A 15 -13.30 -16.92 33.28
C CYS A 15 -14.12 -15.63 33.25
N THR A 16 -14.09 -14.89 34.35
CA THR A 16 -14.79 -13.60 34.44
C THR A 16 -13.94 -12.46 33.91
N ALA A 17 -14.56 -11.31 33.64
CA ALA A 17 -13.87 -10.08 33.24
C ALA A 17 -12.90 -9.57 34.34
N GLU A 18 -13.23 -9.85 35.60
CA GLU A 18 -12.40 -9.49 36.76
C GLU A 18 -11.17 -10.41 36.84
N ASP A 19 -11.31 -11.71 36.63
CA ASP A 19 -10.21 -12.66 36.56
C ASP A 19 -9.19 -12.25 35.46
N LEU A 20 -9.69 -11.85 34.30
CA LEU A 20 -8.88 -11.36 33.19
C LEU A 20 -8.13 -10.06 33.54
N ALA A 21 -8.78 -9.15 34.26
CA ALA A 21 -8.17 -7.89 34.68
C ALA A 21 -7.06 -8.11 35.73
N GLU A 22 -7.28 -9.02 36.67
CA GLU A 22 -6.30 -9.39 37.69
C GLU A 22 -5.08 -10.10 37.09
N TRP A 23 -5.28 -11.02 36.16
CA TRP A 23 -4.19 -11.67 35.44
C TRP A 23 -3.39 -10.71 34.59
N ARG A 24 -4.07 -9.79 33.93
CA ARG A 24 -3.42 -8.72 33.16
C ARG A 24 -2.52 -7.87 34.07
N LYS A 25 -3.02 -7.45 35.23
CA LYS A 25 -2.26 -6.66 36.21
C LYS A 25 -1.04 -7.43 36.75
N THR A 26 -1.20 -8.73 37.03
CA THR A 26 -0.13 -9.61 37.45
C THR A 26 0.95 -9.78 36.39
N LEU A 27 0.55 -9.95 35.13
CA LEU A 27 1.46 -10.06 34.01
C LEU A 27 2.18 -8.72 33.70
N GLU A 28 1.49 -7.59 33.78
CA GLU A 28 2.09 -6.27 33.62
C GLU A 28 3.12 -5.95 34.72
N ASN A 29 2.85 -6.37 35.97
CA ASN A 29 3.78 -6.23 37.08
C ASN A 29 5.02 -7.14 36.92
N ALA A 30 4.84 -8.38 36.45
CA ALA A 30 5.93 -9.30 36.17
C ALA A 30 6.84 -8.80 35.02
N LEU A 31 6.32 -7.94 34.12
CA LEU A 31 7.12 -7.29 33.07
C LEU A 31 7.94 -6.11 33.53
N LYS A 32 7.48 -5.40 34.59
CA LYS A 32 8.21 -4.24 35.16
C LYS A 32 9.50 -4.66 35.85
N GLU A 33 9.55 -5.89 36.33
CA GLU A 33 10.73 -6.49 36.96
C GLU A 33 11.17 -7.76 36.20
N PRO A 34 11.96 -7.65 35.14
CA PRO A 34 12.43 -8.80 34.38
C PRO A 34 13.43 -9.60 35.24
N ARG A 35 12.98 -10.64 35.88
CA ARG A 35 13.88 -11.61 36.57
C ARG A 35 14.66 -12.39 35.52
N LYS A 36 15.97 -12.55 35.75
CA LYS A 36 16.81 -13.50 35.00
C LYS A 36 16.17 -14.89 35.09
N GLY A 37 15.70 -15.42 33.97
CA GLY A 37 15.09 -16.75 33.89
C GLY A 37 13.61 -16.81 33.52
N MET A 38 12.99 -15.69 33.17
CA MET A 38 11.60 -15.71 32.69
C MET A 38 11.45 -16.64 31.47
N PRO A 39 10.58 -17.67 31.51
CA PRO A 39 10.43 -18.61 30.41
C PRO A 39 10.13 -17.89 29.07
N TYR A 40 10.77 -18.32 28.03
CA TYR A 40 10.60 -17.77 26.67
C TYR A 40 9.12 -17.67 26.25
N ARG A 41 8.31 -18.69 26.63
CA ARG A 41 6.86 -18.70 26.38
C ARG A 41 6.10 -17.56 27.06
N LEU A 42 6.50 -17.14 28.27
CA LEU A 42 5.85 -16.04 28.97
C LEU A 42 6.14 -14.70 28.28
N LYS A 43 7.37 -14.51 27.78
CA LYS A 43 7.72 -13.34 26.94
C LYS A 43 6.90 -13.31 25.65
N GLN A 44 6.68 -14.44 24.98
CA GLN A 44 5.86 -14.53 23.79
C GLN A 44 4.39 -14.22 24.08
N VAL A 45 3.82 -14.77 25.17
CA VAL A 45 2.43 -14.48 25.57
C VAL A 45 2.25 -13.00 25.90
N LEU A 46 3.20 -12.38 26.59
CA LEU A 46 3.15 -10.95 26.92
C LEU A 46 3.35 -10.05 25.71
N GLN A 47 4.20 -10.45 24.78
CA GLN A 47 4.37 -9.76 23.51
C GLN A 47 3.13 -9.94 22.64
N SER A 48 2.49 -11.10 22.66
CA SER A 48 1.22 -11.42 22.05
C SER A 48 0.06 -10.61 22.65
N LEU A 49 -0.02 -10.47 23.97
CA LEU A 49 -1.03 -9.65 24.64
C LEU A 49 -0.86 -8.15 24.34
N LYS A 50 0.37 -7.65 24.31
CA LYS A 50 0.65 -6.26 23.86
C LYS A 50 0.31 -6.07 22.39
N SER A 51 0.59 -7.07 21.55
CA SER A 51 0.19 -7.08 20.15
C SER A 51 -1.33 -7.15 20.01
N GLN A 52 -2.03 -8.00 20.77
CA GLN A 52 -3.50 -8.09 20.77
C GLN A 52 -4.17 -6.78 21.23
N GLN A 53 -3.55 -5.99 22.10
CA GLN A 53 -4.02 -4.64 22.41
C GLN A 53 -3.89 -3.68 21.22
N ALA A 54 -2.76 -3.76 20.52
CA ALA A 54 -2.56 -3.06 19.26
C ALA A 54 -3.57 -3.50 18.19
N VAL A 55 -3.98 -4.80 18.20
CA VAL A 55 -4.93 -5.40 17.23
C VAL A 55 -6.39 -5.14 17.55
N LYS A 56 -6.79 -5.15 18.81
CA LYS A 56 -8.12 -4.61 19.17
C LYS A 56 -8.24 -3.17 18.68
N ALA A 57 -7.13 -2.44 18.71
CA ALA A 57 -7.03 -1.16 18.05
C ALA A 57 -7.14 -1.26 16.51
N CYS A 58 -6.69 -2.33 15.82
CA CYS A 58 -6.79 -2.47 14.36
C CYS A 58 -8.10 -3.07 13.83
N GLY A 59 -8.84 -3.81 14.62
CA GLY A 59 -10.15 -4.42 14.26
C GLY A 59 -11.39 -3.70 14.79
N GLY A 60 -11.23 -2.79 15.71
CA GLY A 60 -12.24 -1.89 16.25
C GLY A 60 -11.93 -0.44 15.91
N THR A 61 -12.62 0.53 16.40
CA THR A 61 -12.28 1.94 16.30
C THR A 61 -10.84 2.18 16.76
N LEU A 62 -9.92 2.29 15.80
CA LEU A 62 -8.51 2.63 16.05
C LEU A 62 -8.44 4.08 16.48
N THR A 63 -8.33 4.30 17.77
CA THR A 63 -8.31 5.64 18.34
C THR A 63 -6.90 6.25 18.38
N THR A 64 -5.85 5.42 18.34
CA THR A 64 -4.49 5.93 18.57
C THR A 64 -3.49 5.37 17.54
N PRO A 65 -2.84 6.23 16.74
CA PRO A 65 -1.78 5.82 15.84
C PRO A 65 -0.52 5.35 16.59
N PRO A 66 0.38 4.58 15.96
CA PRO A 66 1.69 4.30 16.50
C PRO A 66 2.44 5.57 16.88
N ALA A 67 2.95 5.64 18.10
CA ALA A 67 3.66 6.81 18.59
C ALA A 67 4.96 7.04 17.82
N MET A 68 5.18 8.26 17.33
CA MET A 68 6.40 8.65 16.65
C MET A 68 7.61 8.57 17.60
N PRO A 69 8.79 8.11 17.15
CA PRO A 69 9.98 8.05 18.00
C PRO A 69 10.34 9.40 18.60
N LYS A 70 10.73 9.43 19.87
CA LYS A 70 11.16 10.68 20.55
C LYS A 70 12.42 11.27 19.92
N LYS A 71 13.35 10.42 19.45
CA LYS A 71 14.55 10.82 18.74
C LYS A 71 14.37 10.54 17.26
N LEU A 72 14.42 11.59 16.45
CA LEU A 72 14.25 11.53 15.00
C LEU A 72 15.59 11.72 14.29
N PRO A 73 15.74 11.13 13.10
CA PRO A 73 16.87 11.47 12.22
C PRO A 73 16.98 13.00 12.04
N PRO A 74 18.17 13.58 12.01
CA PRO A 74 18.36 15.04 11.94
C PRO A 74 17.55 15.71 10.82
N LEU A 75 17.51 15.13 9.62
CA LEU A 75 16.71 15.66 8.51
C LEU A 75 15.20 15.66 8.84
N ILE A 76 14.66 14.57 9.37
CA ILE A 76 13.23 14.51 9.72
C ILE A 76 12.90 15.46 10.86
N ARG A 77 13.80 15.58 11.85
CA ARG A 77 13.65 16.55 12.93
C ARG A 77 13.61 17.98 12.39
N LEU A 78 14.49 18.32 11.44
CA LEU A 78 14.50 19.62 10.76
C LEU A 78 13.18 19.86 10.03
N LEU A 79 12.76 18.94 9.17
CA LEU A 79 11.55 19.09 8.36
C LEU A 79 10.25 19.15 9.18
N THR A 80 10.27 18.67 10.43
CA THR A 80 9.11 18.66 11.33
C THR A 80 9.24 19.65 12.50
N LYS A 81 10.31 20.47 12.57
CA LYS A 81 10.56 21.37 13.71
C LYS A 81 9.48 22.45 13.86
N ASN A 82 9.00 22.95 12.72
CA ASN A 82 8.10 24.10 12.66
C ASN A 82 6.61 23.71 12.57
N VAL A 83 6.24 22.46 12.88
CA VAL A 83 4.85 22.02 12.88
C VAL A 83 4.43 21.51 14.27
N PRO A 84 3.17 21.71 14.68
CA PRO A 84 2.65 21.13 15.91
C PRO A 84 2.81 19.61 15.94
N TRP A 85 2.89 19.04 17.14
CA TRP A 85 3.25 17.63 17.34
C TRP A 85 2.32 16.64 16.62
N PHE A 86 1.03 16.94 16.52
CA PHE A 86 0.03 16.06 15.90
C PHE A 86 0.07 16.08 14.35
N TYR A 87 0.71 17.09 13.74
CA TYR A 87 0.97 17.13 12.30
C TYR A 87 2.29 16.43 11.91
N LYS A 88 3.22 16.25 12.86
CA LYS A 88 4.54 15.69 12.58
C LYS A 88 4.50 14.35 11.86
N PRO A 89 3.63 13.38 12.23
CA PRO A 89 3.54 12.11 11.51
C PRO A 89 3.17 12.28 10.04
N ALA A 90 2.22 13.17 9.71
CA ALA A 90 1.81 13.44 8.34
C ALA A 90 2.93 14.09 7.53
N VAL A 91 3.57 15.14 8.08
CA VAL A 91 4.69 15.83 7.44
C VAL A 91 5.87 14.88 7.23
N ALA A 92 6.24 14.10 8.26
CA ALA A 92 7.37 13.17 8.20
C ALA A 92 7.23 12.08 7.12
N ASN A 93 6.01 11.76 6.70
CA ASN A 93 5.76 10.85 5.57
C ASN A 93 5.63 11.59 4.24
N ALA A 94 4.97 12.76 4.23
CA ALA A 94 4.71 13.53 3.02
C ALA A 94 5.97 14.17 2.38
N VAL A 95 7.09 14.28 3.10
CA VAL A 95 8.33 14.84 2.56
C VAL A 95 9.08 13.86 1.64
N PHE A 96 8.86 12.55 1.74
CA PHE A 96 9.62 11.56 0.97
C PHE A 96 9.37 11.59 -0.53
N PRO A 97 8.15 11.83 -1.05
CA PRO A 97 7.96 12.04 -2.47
C PRO A 97 8.83 13.15 -3.04
N ALA A 98 9.00 14.26 -2.32
CA ALA A 98 9.86 15.36 -2.71
C ALA A 98 11.36 15.02 -2.57
N LEU A 99 11.78 14.43 -1.45
CA LEU A 99 13.17 13.98 -1.26
C LEU A 99 13.60 12.95 -2.32
N GLY A 100 12.69 12.03 -2.70
CA GLY A 100 12.95 11.02 -3.71
C GLY A 100 13.24 11.58 -5.11
N VAL A 101 12.68 12.76 -5.46
CA VAL A 101 12.90 13.40 -6.76
C VAL A 101 14.36 13.78 -7.00
N HIS A 102 15.12 14.02 -5.94
CA HIS A 102 16.55 14.35 -6.00
C HIS A 102 17.44 13.14 -6.29
N LEU A 103 16.95 11.92 -6.12
CA LEU A 103 17.72 10.67 -6.29
C LEU A 103 17.62 10.13 -7.74
N HIS A 104 17.85 10.98 -8.73
CA HIS A 104 17.86 10.56 -10.13
C HIS A 104 19.08 9.69 -10.45
N GLY A 105 18.89 8.64 -11.25
CA GLY A 105 19.96 7.71 -11.60
C GLY A 105 20.43 6.83 -10.42
N VAL A 106 19.67 6.78 -9.33
CA VAL A 106 19.98 5.98 -8.13
C VAL A 106 19.08 4.79 -8.04
N LYS A 107 19.67 3.63 -7.74
CA LYS A 107 18.97 2.39 -7.44
C LYS A 107 19.37 1.84 -6.08
N PHE A 108 18.45 1.20 -5.42
CA PHE A 108 18.63 0.57 -4.12
C PHE A 108 18.31 -0.91 -4.22
N ARG A 109 19.23 -1.79 -3.81
CA ARG A 109 19.02 -3.24 -3.84
C ARG A 109 18.36 -3.72 -2.54
N TYR A 110 17.15 -4.23 -2.67
CA TYR A 110 16.40 -4.82 -1.57
C TYR A 110 16.95 -6.20 -1.18
N TRP A 111 16.46 -6.79 -0.10
CA TRP A 111 16.97 -8.08 0.39
C TRP A 111 16.70 -9.26 -0.58
N ASP A 112 15.70 -9.15 -1.44
CA ASP A 112 15.34 -10.16 -2.48
C ASP A 112 16.07 -9.94 -3.81
N ASN A 113 17.05 -9.05 -3.84
CA ASN A 113 17.84 -8.63 -4.99
C ASN A 113 17.07 -7.80 -6.03
N VAL A 114 15.84 -7.42 -5.77
CA VAL A 114 15.10 -6.47 -6.61
C VAL A 114 15.68 -5.07 -6.40
N GLU A 115 15.92 -4.37 -7.51
CA GLU A 115 16.36 -2.99 -7.50
C GLU A 115 15.14 -2.06 -7.52
N HIS A 116 15.13 -1.11 -6.60
CA HIS A 116 14.09 -0.09 -6.48
C HIS A 116 14.68 1.29 -6.65
N GLU A 117 13.93 2.16 -7.30
CA GLU A 117 14.22 3.60 -7.34
C GLU A 117 13.45 4.33 -6.22
N ALA A 118 13.78 5.59 -5.94
CA ALA A 118 13.17 6.38 -4.85
C ALA A 118 11.76 6.88 -5.20
N THR A 119 10.86 5.98 -5.55
CA THR A 119 9.48 6.30 -5.91
C THR A 119 8.57 6.23 -4.69
N PHE A 120 7.92 7.36 -4.39
CA PHE A 120 7.00 7.49 -3.27
C PHE A 120 5.71 8.19 -3.72
N MET A 121 4.60 7.64 -3.32
CA MET A 121 3.27 8.16 -3.60
C MET A 121 2.50 8.28 -2.29
N ASN A 122 2.50 9.48 -1.70
CA ASN A 122 1.84 9.72 -0.43
C ASN A 122 0.40 10.19 -0.62
N VAL A 123 -0.51 9.61 0.17
CA VAL A 123 -1.91 10.04 0.26
C VAL A 123 -2.20 10.45 1.70
N LEU A 124 -2.43 11.75 1.90
CA LEU A 124 -2.81 12.31 3.19
C LEU A 124 -4.33 12.32 3.33
N ILE A 125 -4.84 11.46 4.21
CA ILE A 125 -6.28 11.33 4.47
C ILE A 125 -6.61 12.06 5.77
N GLY A 126 -7.54 13.01 5.72
CA GLY A 126 -7.96 13.75 6.89
C GLY A 126 -9.28 14.48 6.67
N CYS A 127 -10.01 14.78 7.74
CA CYS A 127 -11.27 15.49 7.70
C CYS A 127 -11.16 16.85 6.98
N GLN A 128 -12.29 17.47 6.68
CA GLN A 128 -12.28 18.84 6.17
C GLN A 128 -11.68 19.78 7.23
N SER A 129 -11.00 20.82 6.77
CA SER A 129 -10.42 21.89 7.62
C SER A 129 -9.37 21.44 8.65
N ILE A 130 -8.94 20.16 8.64
CA ILE A 130 -7.96 19.62 9.61
C ILE A 130 -6.52 20.10 9.37
N GLY A 131 -6.28 21.01 8.45
CA GLY A 131 -4.92 21.53 8.20
C GLY A 131 -4.02 20.67 7.30
N LYS A 132 -4.59 19.92 6.34
CA LYS A 132 -3.82 19.11 5.38
C LYS A 132 -2.74 19.90 4.62
N GLY A 133 -2.93 21.22 4.46
CA GLY A 133 -1.95 22.10 3.83
C GLY A 133 -0.60 22.24 4.56
N THR A 134 -0.49 21.79 5.80
CA THR A 134 0.74 21.86 6.62
C THR A 134 1.93 21.18 6.00
N ILE A 135 1.69 20.19 5.14
CA ILE A 135 2.76 19.45 4.43
C ILE A 135 3.43 20.30 3.33
N LYS A 136 2.75 21.35 2.81
CA LYS A 136 3.19 22.08 1.61
C LYS A 136 4.50 22.82 1.83
N LYS A 137 4.63 23.55 2.96
CA LYS A 137 5.82 24.37 3.20
C LYS A 137 7.14 23.58 3.23
N PRO A 138 7.29 22.51 4.02
CA PRO A 138 8.52 21.69 3.95
C PRO A 138 8.81 21.17 2.54
N ILE A 139 7.76 20.74 1.81
CA ILE A 139 7.90 20.26 0.44
C ILE A 139 8.36 21.36 -0.52
N GLU A 140 7.83 22.58 -0.40
CA GLU A 140 8.25 23.74 -1.20
C GLU A 140 9.75 24.00 -1.05
N TYR A 141 10.27 23.94 0.18
CA TYR A 141 11.70 24.13 0.45
C TYR A 141 12.58 23.00 -0.09
N ILE A 142 12.11 21.75 -0.02
CA ILE A 142 12.82 20.61 -0.62
C ILE A 142 12.89 20.75 -2.15
N MET A 143 11.83 21.28 -2.76
CA MET A 143 11.69 21.35 -4.23
C MET A 143 12.17 22.68 -4.83
N GLU A 144 12.71 23.61 -4.05
CA GLU A 144 13.00 24.99 -4.52
C GLU A 144 14.03 25.01 -5.66
N ASP A 145 15.09 24.24 -5.58
CA ASP A 145 16.11 24.17 -6.64
C ASP A 145 15.57 23.52 -7.93
N ILE A 146 14.69 22.52 -7.82
CA ILE A 146 14.01 21.91 -8.96
C ILE A 146 13.07 22.92 -9.62
N LYS A 147 12.34 23.68 -8.82
CA LYS A 147 11.48 24.75 -9.31
C LYS A 147 12.27 25.81 -10.09
N GLN A 148 13.44 26.18 -9.57
CA GLN A 148 14.34 27.11 -10.25
C GLN A 148 14.89 26.53 -11.56
N ARG A 149 15.21 25.24 -11.62
CA ARG A 149 15.63 24.54 -12.85
C ARG A 149 14.50 24.42 -13.87
N ASP A 150 13.25 24.26 -13.43
CA ASP A 150 12.08 24.15 -14.29
C ASP A 150 11.71 25.48 -14.98
N GLN A 151 11.96 26.63 -14.33
CA GLN A 151 11.51 27.94 -14.85
C GLN A 151 12.04 28.25 -16.25
N PRO A 152 13.34 28.19 -16.57
CA PRO A 152 13.86 28.45 -17.92
C PRO A 152 13.31 27.44 -18.94
N ASN A 153 13.09 26.19 -18.54
CA ASN A 153 12.49 25.19 -19.43
C ASN A 153 11.02 25.52 -19.76
N ARG A 154 10.26 26.00 -18.80
CA ARG A 154 8.87 26.46 -19.01
C ARG A 154 8.83 27.67 -19.93
N GLN A 155 9.75 28.64 -19.77
CA GLN A 155 9.85 29.81 -20.62
C GLN A 155 10.17 29.41 -22.05
N ARG A 156 11.19 28.58 -22.29
CA ARG A 156 11.59 28.07 -23.61
C ARG A 156 10.44 27.32 -24.30
N GLU A 157 9.69 26.50 -23.57
CA GLU A 157 8.52 25.80 -24.12
C GLU A 157 7.39 26.79 -24.49
N ALA A 158 7.17 27.82 -23.69
CA ALA A 158 6.17 28.85 -23.98
C ALA A 158 6.57 29.66 -25.20
N GLU A 159 7.82 30.07 -25.35
CA GLU A 159 8.36 30.78 -26.52
C GLU A 159 8.23 29.91 -27.79
N TRP A 160 8.56 28.62 -27.69
CA TRP A 160 8.37 27.69 -28.81
C TRP A 160 6.89 27.60 -29.23
N LYS A 161 5.95 27.51 -28.29
CA LYS A 161 4.51 27.50 -28.57
C LYS A 161 4.04 28.79 -29.22
N GLN A 162 4.57 29.95 -28.79
CA GLN A 162 4.22 31.26 -29.41
C GLN A 162 4.72 31.37 -30.85
N LYS A 163 5.92 30.85 -31.15
CA LYS A 163 6.51 30.85 -32.49
C LYS A 163 5.80 29.87 -33.44
N ASN A 164 5.09 28.89 -32.92
CA ASN A 164 4.41 27.84 -33.69
C ASN A 164 2.90 27.80 -33.45
N PRO A 165 2.15 28.88 -33.67
CA PRO A 165 0.71 28.92 -33.50
C PRO A 165 0.01 28.20 -34.67
N GLY A 166 -0.77 27.15 -34.36
CA GLY A 166 -1.68 26.50 -35.34
C GLY A 166 -1.10 25.32 -36.12
N ALA A 167 -2.02 24.45 -36.60
CA ALA A 167 -1.69 23.13 -37.16
C ALA A 167 -1.29 23.14 -38.66
N LYS A 168 -1.39 24.26 -39.37
CA LYS A 168 -1.26 24.32 -40.85
C LYS A 168 0.09 24.83 -41.37
N GLN A 169 0.94 25.35 -40.48
CA GLN A 169 2.28 25.84 -40.89
C GLN A 169 3.36 24.81 -40.51
N LYS A 170 4.44 24.78 -41.30
CA LYS A 170 5.62 23.98 -41.02
C LYS A 170 6.20 24.46 -39.67
N LYS A 171 6.10 23.64 -38.64
CA LYS A 171 6.50 23.97 -37.28
C LYS A 171 7.96 23.63 -37.07
N ASP A 172 8.66 24.48 -36.31
CA ASP A 172 9.93 24.10 -35.78
C ASP A 172 9.76 22.91 -34.79
N PRO A 173 10.67 21.94 -34.81
CA PRO A 173 10.59 20.83 -33.85
C PRO A 173 10.64 21.34 -32.42
N ARG A 174 9.88 20.71 -31.52
CA ARG A 174 9.94 21.03 -30.10
C ARG A 174 11.36 20.74 -29.58
N PRO A 175 11.97 21.63 -28.78
CA PRO A 175 13.27 21.36 -28.17
C PRO A 175 13.24 20.06 -27.35
N THR A 176 14.21 19.19 -27.57
CA THR A 176 14.28 17.85 -26.95
C THR A 176 14.92 17.90 -25.55
N ASP A 177 15.60 19.01 -25.23
CA ASP A 177 16.30 19.23 -23.95
C ASP A 177 15.44 19.94 -22.89
N ILE A 178 14.12 20.07 -23.16
CA ILE A 178 13.17 20.57 -22.15
C ILE A 178 12.96 19.49 -21.09
N CYS A 179 13.27 19.82 -19.83
CA CYS A 179 13.03 18.97 -18.69
C CYS A 179 12.25 19.75 -17.62
N ILE A 180 10.98 19.40 -17.44
CA ILE A 180 10.09 19.98 -16.41
C ILE A 180 9.64 18.86 -15.49
N GLN A 181 10.05 18.94 -14.22
CA GLN A 181 9.82 17.92 -13.19
C GLN A 181 8.60 18.23 -12.33
N MET A 182 8.35 19.49 -11.97
CA MET A 182 7.19 19.86 -11.15
C MET A 182 5.95 20.01 -12.04
N LEU A 183 4.94 19.18 -11.80
CA LEU A 183 3.69 19.21 -12.52
C LEU A 183 2.61 19.90 -11.70
N ILE A 184 1.74 20.63 -12.40
CA ILE A 184 0.52 21.20 -11.81
C ILE A 184 -0.58 20.12 -11.75
N ASP A 185 -1.58 20.33 -10.91
CA ASP A 185 -2.73 19.42 -10.74
C ASP A 185 -3.75 19.44 -11.91
N ASN A 186 -3.60 20.40 -12.84
CA ASN A 186 -4.50 20.56 -13.98
C ASN A 186 -3.76 20.36 -15.32
N LEU A 187 -3.32 19.13 -15.58
CA LEU A 187 -2.67 18.77 -16.84
C LEU A 187 -3.41 17.66 -17.57
N THR A 188 -3.23 17.59 -18.89
CA THR A 188 -3.83 16.53 -19.71
C THR A 188 -2.93 15.31 -19.79
N ASP A 189 -3.50 14.15 -20.18
CA ASP A 189 -2.77 12.91 -20.45
C ASP A 189 -1.62 13.10 -21.45
N ALA A 190 -1.83 13.88 -22.50
CA ALA A 190 -0.80 14.16 -23.50
C ALA A 190 0.40 14.90 -22.89
N VAL A 191 0.16 15.90 -22.03
CA VAL A 191 1.23 16.62 -21.33
C VAL A 191 1.93 15.67 -20.34
N PHE A 192 1.17 14.86 -19.60
CA PHE A 192 1.76 13.90 -18.68
C PHE A 192 2.70 12.91 -19.38
N ASN A 193 2.25 12.32 -20.49
CA ASN A 193 3.06 11.42 -21.31
C ASN A 193 4.31 12.12 -21.89
N GLN A 194 4.17 13.38 -22.35
CA GLN A 194 5.32 14.15 -22.81
C GLN A 194 6.36 14.35 -21.70
N ARG A 195 5.91 14.67 -20.46
CA ARG A 195 6.83 14.85 -19.32
C ARG A 195 7.54 13.56 -18.93
N ILE A 196 6.88 12.39 -19.03
CA ILE A 196 7.54 11.10 -18.81
C ILE A 196 8.72 10.92 -19.77
N VAL A 197 8.53 11.22 -21.04
CA VAL A 197 9.60 11.12 -22.05
C VAL A 197 10.70 12.16 -21.80
N ASP A 198 10.32 13.42 -21.57
CA ASP A 198 11.26 14.53 -21.33
C ASP A 198 12.22 14.25 -20.17
N VAL A 199 11.68 13.86 -19.01
CA VAL A 199 12.50 13.61 -17.82
C VAL A 199 13.40 12.37 -17.96
N ASN A 200 12.94 11.36 -18.70
CA ASN A 200 13.75 10.18 -18.95
C ASN A 200 14.92 10.47 -19.90
N THR A 201 14.67 11.21 -20.99
CA THR A 201 15.67 11.62 -21.97
C THR A 201 16.72 12.54 -21.34
N ASN A 202 16.33 13.37 -20.39
CA ASN A 202 17.17 14.39 -19.76
C ASN A 202 17.70 13.96 -18.37
N GLY A 203 18.15 12.72 -18.24
CA GLY A 203 18.91 12.26 -17.08
C GLY A 203 18.11 11.41 -16.09
N GLU A 204 17.13 10.66 -16.58
CA GLU A 204 16.33 9.71 -15.78
C GLU A 204 15.68 10.33 -14.53
N ARG A 205 15.17 11.55 -14.70
CA ARG A 205 14.64 12.34 -13.59
C ARG A 205 13.20 11.93 -13.24
N TYR A 206 12.76 12.37 -12.06
CA TYR A 206 11.38 12.14 -11.60
C TYR A 206 10.48 13.31 -11.96
N ILE A 207 9.24 13.03 -12.26
CA ILE A 207 8.15 14.01 -12.22
C ILE A 207 7.55 14.03 -10.82
N PHE A 208 7.16 15.22 -10.37
CA PHE A 208 6.55 15.45 -9.06
C PHE A 208 5.24 16.18 -9.19
N THR A 209 4.22 15.69 -8.48
CA THR A 209 2.88 16.31 -8.45
C THR A 209 2.42 16.47 -7.01
N ILE A 210 1.83 17.62 -6.69
CA ILE A 210 1.10 17.84 -5.45
C ILE A 210 -0.32 18.23 -5.79
N VAL A 211 -1.30 17.51 -5.26
CA VAL A 211 -2.72 17.75 -5.50
C VAL A 211 -3.48 17.89 -4.19
N ASP A 212 -4.31 18.92 -4.11
CA ASP A 212 -5.13 19.18 -2.93
C ASP A 212 -6.29 18.20 -2.79
N GLU A 213 -6.82 17.75 -3.92
CA GLU A 213 -7.91 16.77 -3.99
C GLU A 213 -7.48 15.60 -4.89
N ILE A 214 -7.57 14.39 -4.34
CA ILE A 214 -7.11 13.17 -5.02
C ILE A 214 -7.76 12.94 -6.38
N GLU A 215 -8.97 13.44 -6.57
CA GLU A 215 -9.69 13.35 -7.83
C GLU A 215 -8.97 14.04 -9.00
N ALA A 216 -8.10 15.01 -8.72
CA ALA A 216 -7.30 15.67 -9.74
C ALA A 216 -6.33 14.70 -10.46
N LEU A 217 -5.92 13.62 -9.80
CA LEU A 217 -5.09 12.58 -10.43
C LEU A 217 -5.75 11.93 -11.65
N LYS A 218 -7.07 11.95 -11.78
CA LYS A 218 -7.77 11.41 -12.97
C LYS A 218 -7.39 12.13 -14.25
N LYS A 219 -7.02 13.41 -14.16
CA LYS A 219 -6.70 14.24 -15.33
C LYS A 219 -5.46 13.79 -16.09
N VAL A 220 -4.57 13.02 -15.43
CA VAL A 220 -3.39 12.42 -16.09
C VAL A 220 -3.73 11.22 -16.99
N THR A 221 -4.98 10.79 -17.00
CA THR A 221 -5.48 9.68 -17.83
C THR A 221 -6.38 10.15 -18.95
N SER A 222 -6.39 9.43 -20.06
CA SER A 222 -7.13 9.81 -21.28
C SER A 222 -8.66 9.89 -21.09
N LYS A 223 -9.19 9.09 -20.16
CA LYS A 223 -10.63 8.97 -19.88
C LYS A 223 -11.07 9.52 -18.54
N ASN A 224 -10.19 10.23 -17.83
CA ASN A 224 -10.40 10.59 -16.43
C ASN A 224 -10.78 9.37 -15.56
N SER A 225 -10.16 8.21 -15.85
CA SER A 225 -10.47 6.94 -15.21
C SER A 225 -9.67 6.75 -13.94
N VAL A 226 -10.34 6.34 -12.88
CA VAL A 226 -9.72 5.98 -11.60
C VAL A 226 -8.89 4.70 -11.73
N GLU A 227 -9.37 3.73 -12.51
CA GLU A 227 -8.70 2.45 -12.76
C GLU A 227 -7.39 2.66 -13.54
N GLU A 228 -7.36 3.59 -14.50
CA GLU A 228 -6.12 3.95 -15.20
C GLU A 228 -5.13 4.63 -14.26
N VAL A 229 -5.58 5.48 -13.32
CA VAL A 229 -4.70 6.03 -12.26
C VAL A 229 -4.10 4.90 -11.42
N GLY A 230 -4.90 3.91 -11.03
CA GLY A 230 -4.41 2.73 -10.30
C GLY A 230 -3.32 1.98 -11.07
N LEU A 231 -3.49 1.81 -12.38
CA LEU A 231 -2.46 1.21 -13.24
C LEU A 231 -1.17 2.06 -13.26
N LEU A 232 -1.28 3.38 -13.38
CA LEU A 232 -0.12 4.29 -13.36
C LEU A 232 0.59 4.24 -12.01
N ILE A 233 -0.13 4.19 -10.89
CA ILE A 233 0.45 4.03 -9.55
C ILE A 233 1.27 2.73 -9.46
N ARG A 234 0.74 1.61 -9.95
CA ARG A 234 1.47 0.34 -9.96
C ARG A 234 2.71 0.41 -10.84
N LYS A 235 2.60 0.98 -12.04
CA LYS A 235 3.72 1.18 -12.96
C LYS A 235 4.80 2.09 -12.35
N ALA A 236 4.40 3.18 -11.70
CA ALA A 236 5.33 4.10 -11.06
C ALA A 236 6.10 3.42 -9.92
N PHE A 237 5.42 2.67 -9.05
CA PHE A 237 6.06 1.98 -7.94
C PHE A 237 7.11 0.96 -8.40
N ASP A 238 6.83 0.26 -9.49
CA ASP A 238 7.71 -0.77 -10.06
C ASP A 238 8.65 -0.18 -11.15
N ASN A 239 8.66 1.14 -11.37
CA ASN A 239 9.36 1.87 -12.45
C ASN A 239 9.21 1.21 -13.83
N SER A 240 8.03 0.65 -14.08
CA SER A 240 7.67 -0.01 -15.33
C SER A 240 7.43 0.99 -16.45
N LEU A 241 7.51 0.52 -17.68
CA LEU A 241 7.28 1.34 -18.86
C LEU A 241 5.86 1.92 -18.92
N ALA A 242 5.78 3.21 -19.14
CA ALA A 242 4.56 3.95 -19.40
C ALA A 242 4.77 4.94 -20.56
N GLY A 243 3.67 5.44 -21.09
CA GLY A 243 3.67 6.33 -22.23
C GLY A 243 2.59 5.92 -23.21
N GLN A 244 2.68 6.43 -24.42
CA GLN A 244 1.74 6.13 -25.51
C GLN A 244 2.47 6.07 -26.85
N GLU A 245 1.93 5.28 -27.76
CA GLU A 245 2.34 5.27 -29.16
C GLU A 245 1.19 5.80 -30.01
N ARG A 246 1.47 6.79 -30.84
CA ARG A 246 0.50 7.39 -31.77
C ARG A 246 1.15 7.63 -33.12
N VAL A 247 0.41 7.37 -34.20
CA VAL A 247 0.90 7.47 -35.60
C VAL A 247 0.89 8.92 -36.13
N GLY A 248 0.14 9.82 -35.52
CA GLY A 248 0.03 11.22 -36.01
C GLY A 248 1.35 11.99 -35.81
N ALA A 249 1.76 12.73 -36.84
CA ALA A 249 3.02 13.49 -36.83
C ALA A 249 3.12 14.55 -35.70
N ASP A 250 1.98 15.10 -35.27
CA ASP A 250 1.88 16.08 -34.19
C ASP A 250 1.56 15.42 -32.83
N SER A 251 1.50 14.11 -32.78
CA SER A 251 1.12 13.38 -31.56
C SER A 251 2.30 13.22 -30.63
N VAL A 252 2.06 13.32 -29.32
CA VAL A 252 3.02 12.86 -28.33
C VAL A 252 3.12 11.35 -28.44
N SER A 253 4.32 10.83 -28.70
CA SER A 253 4.60 9.42 -28.77
C SER A 253 5.92 9.14 -28.07
N GLY A 254 5.96 8.11 -27.24
CA GLY A 254 7.15 7.67 -26.54
C GLY A 254 6.80 6.82 -25.33
N ILE A 255 7.73 5.91 -25.01
CA ILE A 255 7.62 4.97 -23.91
C ILE A 255 8.89 5.09 -23.08
N ALA A 256 8.73 5.23 -21.76
CA ALA A 256 9.85 5.34 -20.83
C ALA A 256 9.47 4.78 -19.45
N PRO A 257 10.45 4.43 -18.58
CA PRO A 257 10.18 4.11 -17.20
C PRO A 257 9.45 5.25 -16.48
N LEU A 258 8.35 4.90 -15.79
CA LEU A 258 7.54 5.87 -15.07
C LEU A 258 8.18 6.17 -13.71
N ARG A 259 8.79 7.35 -13.58
CA ARG A 259 9.33 7.90 -12.35
C ARG A 259 8.42 9.02 -11.86
N TRP A 260 7.37 8.65 -11.14
CA TRP A 260 6.34 9.58 -10.69
C TRP A 260 6.17 9.56 -9.19
N ASN A 261 6.55 10.67 -8.56
CA ASN A 261 6.35 10.93 -7.14
C ASN A 261 5.22 11.92 -6.95
N PHE A 262 4.34 11.68 -5.97
CA PHE A 262 3.28 12.63 -5.68
C PHE A 262 2.87 12.69 -4.21
N ASN A 263 2.27 13.83 -3.84
CA ASN A 263 1.46 14.00 -2.66
C ASN A 263 0.02 14.33 -3.06
N ALA A 264 -0.94 13.56 -2.58
CA ALA A 264 -2.36 13.80 -2.77
C ALA A 264 -3.06 13.89 -1.43
N SER A 265 -4.06 14.77 -1.33
CA SER A 265 -4.91 14.88 -0.15
C SER A 265 -6.32 14.39 -0.43
N ALA A 266 -6.96 13.80 0.57
CA ALA A 266 -8.34 13.36 0.48
C ALA A 266 -9.06 13.47 1.84
N THR A 267 -10.39 13.57 1.80
CA THR A 267 -11.21 13.26 2.98
C THR A 267 -11.43 11.75 3.09
N PRO A 268 -11.71 11.20 4.29
CA PRO A 268 -11.96 9.76 4.43
C PRO A 268 -13.02 9.19 3.49
N PRO A 269 -14.18 9.85 3.26
CA PRO A 269 -15.17 9.39 2.28
C PRO A 269 -14.65 9.41 0.84
N ASN A 270 -13.91 10.47 0.46
CA ASN A 270 -13.36 10.61 -0.88
C ASN A 270 -12.27 9.56 -1.14
N ALA A 271 -11.37 9.32 -0.19
CA ALA A 271 -10.35 8.28 -0.31
C ALA A 271 -10.98 6.90 -0.50
N ARG A 272 -11.97 6.53 0.32
CA ARG A 272 -12.68 5.25 0.18
C ARG A 272 -13.37 5.12 -1.16
N ARG A 273 -14.06 6.17 -1.65
CA ARG A 273 -14.72 6.18 -2.95
C ARG A 273 -13.71 6.06 -4.09
N PHE A 274 -12.61 6.83 -4.04
CA PHE A 274 -11.58 6.85 -5.07
C PHE A 274 -10.90 5.48 -5.21
N PHE A 275 -10.52 4.87 -4.10
CA PHE A 275 -9.80 3.60 -4.11
C PHE A 275 -10.71 2.35 -4.06
N HIS A 276 -12.04 2.51 -4.04
CA HIS A 276 -12.97 1.39 -3.85
C HIS A 276 -12.69 0.18 -4.74
N LYS A 277 -12.47 0.40 -6.04
CA LYS A 277 -12.18 -0.67 -7.00
C LYS A 277 -10.68 -1.05 -7.07
N MET A 278 -9.83 -0.38 -6.29
CA MET A 278 -8.38 -0.54 -6.32
C MET A 278 -7.82 -1.10 -5.01
N VAL A 279 -8.68 -1.52 -4.10
CA VAL A 279 -8.24 -2.04 -2.80
C VAL A 279 -7.54 -3.38 -2.98
N ASN A 280 -8.06 -4.24 -3.85
CA ASN A 280 -7.59 -5.61 -4.05
C ASN A 280 -6.63 -5.77 -5.25
N ASP A 281 -6.53 -4.77 -6.14
CA ASP A 281 -5.66 -4.85 -7.32
C ASP A 281 -4.17 -4.54 -7.03
N GLY A 282 -3.83 -4.35 -5.77
CA GLY A 282 -2.48 -4.03 -5.30
C GLY A 282 -2.11 -2.53 -5.35
N THR A 283 -2.99 -1.64 -5.79
CA THR A 283 -2.74 -0.19 -5.83
C THR A 283 -2.56 0.38 -4.44
N VAL A 284 -3.52 0.15 -3.53
CA VAL A 284 -3.47 0.67 -2.14
C VAL A 284 -2.22 0.18 -1.41
N SER A 285 -1.77 -1.04 -1.67
CA SER A 285 -0.56 -1.57 -1.03
C SER A 285 0.71 -0.77 -1.37
N ARG A 286 0.77 -0.13 -2.54
CA ARG A 286 1.91 0.64 -3.05
C ARG A 286 1.93 2.11 -2.61
N LEU A 287 0.85 2.58 -2.00
CA LEU A 287 0.77 3.94 -1.49
C LEU A 287 1.44 4.08 -0.12
N ASP A 288 1.97 5.24 0.16
CA ASP A 288 2.31 5.68 1.51
C ASP A 288 1.10 6.47 2.05
N VAL A 289 0.38 5.89 3.00
CA VAL A 289 -0.84 6.52 3.54
C VAL A 289 -0.52 7.18 4.86
N SER A 290 -0.87 8.44 4.97
CA SER A 290 -0.73 9.23 6.18
C SER A 290 -2.06 9.89 6.58
N THR A 291 -2.19 10.28 7.84
CA THR A 291 -3.41 10.91 8.35
C THR A 291 -3.11 11.95 9.42
N ILE A 292 -4.05 12.85 9.62
CA ILE A 292 -4.08 13.78 10.74
C ILE A 292 -5.32 13.43 11.55
N ILE A 293 -5.13 13.15 12.84
CA ILE A 293 -6.21 12.80 13.77
C ILE A 293 -6.31 13.87 14.83
N HIS A 294 -7.50 14.43 15.02
CA HIS A 294 -7.80 15.22 16.21
C HIS A 294 -7.76 14.32 17.45
N VAL A 295 -7.02 14.75 18.46
CA VAL A 295 -6.84 13.98 19.70
C VAL A 295 -7.88 14.35 20.75
N ASN A 296 -8.45 15.56 20.70
CA ASN A 296 -9.47 16.01 21.65
C ASN A 296 -10.57 16.80 20.92
N GLU A 297 -11.83 16.53 21.27
CA GLU A 297 -12.98 17.28 20.79
C GLU A 297 -13.03 18.70 21.39
N ASP A 298 -12.29 18.95 22.47
CA ASP A 298 -12.25 20.25 23.21
C ASP A 298 -11.14 21.20 22.71
N ASP A 299 -10.26 20.77 21.77
CA ASP A 299 -9.16 21.59 21.22
C ASP A 299 -9.64 22.46 20.02
N ASP A 300 -10.79 23.08 20.11
CA ASP A 300 -11.32 24.01 19.10
C ASP A 300 -10.44 25.26 18.89
N ASP A 301 -9.47 25.51 19.78
CA ASP A 301 -8.61 26.70 19.74
C ASP A 301 -7.27 26.49 18.97
N GLU A 302 -6.89 25.28 18.59
CA GLU A 302 -5.69 25.06 17.80
C GLU A 302 -6.03 25.05 16.29
N ALA A 303 -6.33 26.21 15.73
CA ALA A 303 -6.28 26.41 14.28
C ALA A 303 -4.97 25.86 13.74
N PRO A 304 -4.93 25.29 12.50
CA PRO A 304 -3.70 24.75 11.92
C PRO A 304 -2.65 25.84 11.77
N ILE A 305 -1.88 26.06 12.83
CA ILE A 305 -0.79 27.03 12.86
C ILE A 305 0.33 26.48 12.00
N GLN A 306 0.57 27.12 10.86
CA GLN A 306 1.72 26.82 10.04
C GLN A 306 2.95 27.48 10.66
N GLY A 307 4.04 26.70 10.82
CA GLY A 307 5.29 27.25 11.30
C GLY A 307 5.92 28.26 10.33
N ILE A 308 6.77 29.10 10.85
CA ILE A 308 7.56 30.04 10.06
C ILE A 308 8.78 29.31 9.52
N TYR A 309 9.00 29.46 8.23
CA TYR A 309 10.16 28.94 7.52
C TYR A 309 10.95 30.12 6.97
N ASP A 310 12.26 30.11 7.16
CA ASP A 310 13.14 31.21 6.88
C ASP A 310 14.41 30.77 6.13
N TYR A 311 15.33 31.71 5.97
CA TYR A 311 16.60 31.45 5.32
C TYR A 311 17.47 30.45 6.11
N GLU A 312 17.42 30.46 7.44
CA GLU A 312 18.17 29.52 8.27
C GLU A 312 17.71 28.09 8.03
N PHE A 313 16.38 27.90 7.94
CA PHE A 313 15.82 26.60 7.60
C PHE A 313 16.32 26.11 6.24
N ALA A 314 16.33 26.98 5.22
CA ALA A 314 16.82 26.63 3.89
C ALA A 314 18.31 26.26 3.92
N ALA A 315 19.13 27.03 4.66
CA ALA A 315 20.55 26.79 4.82
C ALA A 315 20.84 25.47 5.55
N GLU A 316 20.09 25.12 6.60
CA GLU A 316 20.21 23.84 7.29
C GLU A 316 19.78 22.65 6.41
N LEU A 317 18.79 22.84 5.53
CA LEU A 317 18.27 21.80 4.64
C LEU A 317 19.21 21.51 3.47
N LYS A 318 19.82 22.55 2.91
CA LYS A 318 20.63 22.46 1.68
C LYS A 318 21.66 21.34 1.67
N PRO A 319 22.49 21.09 2.71
CA PRO A 319 23.46 20.01 2.68
C PRO A 319 22.87 18.60 2.53
N TYR A 320 21.62 18.38 2.95
CA TYR A 320 20.94 17.11 2.75
C TYR A 320 20.48 16.95 1.31
N ILE A 321 19.93 18.02 0.71
CA ILE A 321 19.52 18.02 -0.71
C ILE A 321 20.73 17.84 -1.61
N ASP A 322 21.83 18.55 -1.37
CA ASP A 322 23.07 18.42 -2.16
C ASP A 322 23.62 16.98 -2.15
N ARG A 323 23.51 16.26 -1.02
CA ARG A 323 23.92 14.84 -0.95
C ARG A 323 22.98 13.91 -1.72
N LEU A 324 21.68 14.20 -1.74
CA LEU A 324 20.72 13.44 -2.54
C LEU A 324 20.96 13.66 -4.04
N ASP A 325 21.12 14.90 -4.48
CA ASP A 325 21.39 15.24 -5.88
C ASP A 325 22.74 14.71 -6.40
N ALA A 326 23.74 14.60 -5.52
CA ALA A 326 25.07 14.09 -5.87
C ALA A 326 25.16 12.55 -5.91
N ALA A 327 24.16 11.85 -5.40
CA ALA A 327 24.14 10.39 -5.37
C ALA A 327 23.87 9.82 -6.77
N ASN A 328 24.49 8.70 -7.09
CA ASN A 328 24.24 7.97 -8.32
C ASN A 328 24.54 6.46 -8.20
N GLY A 329 24.05 5.69 -9.16
CA GLY A 329 24.34 4.27 -9.28
C GLY A 329 23.60 3.41 -8.25
N LEU A 330 24.15 2.20 -8.04
CA LEU A 330 23.55 1.22 -7.13
C LEU A 330 24.10 1.43 -5.70
N ILE A 331 23.19 1.65 -4.77
CA ILE A 331 23.50 1.89 -3.35
C ILE A 331 22.96 0.75 -2.50
N GLU A 332 23.77 0.20 -1.63
CA GLU A 332 23.43 -0.85 -0.69
C GLU A 332 23.68 -0.39 0.76
N CYS A 333 22.83 -0.82 1.68
CA CYS A 333 22.99 -0.61 3.11
C CYS A 333 22.68 -1.94 3.85
N PRO A 334 23.71 -2.66 4.33
CA PRO A 334 23.49 -3.95 5.01
C PRO A 334 22.59 -3.83 6.24
N GLN A 335 22.69 -2.70 6.98
CA GLN A 335 21.86 -2.45 8.16
C GLN A 335 20.38 -2.27 7.79
N ALA A 336 20.10 -1.54 6.71
CA ALA A 336 18.72 -1.38 6.21
C ALA A 336 18.15 -2.72 5.72
N LYS A 337 18.98 -3.53 5.05
CA LYS A 337 18.61 -4.89 4.60
C LYS A 337 18.26 -5.78 5.79
N LYS A 338 19.10 -5.80 6.83
CA LYS A 338 18.85 -6.56 8.07
C LYS A 338 17.55 -6.12 8.74
N LEU A 339 17.34 -4.81 8.88
CA LEU A 339 16.13 -4.25 9.49
C LEU A 339 14.86 -4.68 8.71
N SER A 340 14.89 -4.62 7.37
CA SER A 340 13.74 -5.00 6.56
C SER A 340 13.38 -6.49 6.71
N LEU A 341 14.38 -7.37 6.86
CA LEU A 341 14.17 -8.80 7.13
C LEU A 341 13.57 -9.04 8.52
N GLU A 342 14.01 -8.30 9.54
CA GLU A 342 13.45 -8.35 10.89
C GLU A 342 11.98 -7.92 10.88
N MET A 343 11.67 -6.75 10.30
CA MET A 343 10.30 -6.24 10.17
C MET A 343 9.40 -7.20 9.39
N ARG A 344 9.92 -7.87 8.35
CA ARG A 344 9.16 -8.88 7.61
C ARG A 344 8.75 -10.07 8.47
N LYS A 345 9.66 -10.56 9.33
CA LYS A 345 9.35 -11.65 10.27
C LYS A 345 8.28 -11.22 11.27
N GLU A 346 8.45 -10.05 11.86
CA GLU A 346 7.49 -9.46 12.80
C GLU A 346 6.09 -9.31 12.15
N ASN A 347 6.04 -8.82 10.92
CA ASN A 347 4.79 -8.67 10.18
C ASN A 347 4.10 -10.01 9.89
N ARG A 348 4.88 -11.05 9.56
CA ARG A 348 4.34 -12.40 9.33
C ARG A 348 3.75 -12.98 10.62
N GLU A 349 4.46 -12.85 11.73
CA GLU A 349 3.97 -13.29 13.03
C GLU A 349 2.70 -12.53 13.42
N ALA A 350 2.69 -11.20 13.22
CA ALA A 350 1.52 -10.37 13.46
C ALA A 350 0.32 -10.77 12.59
N ALA A 351 0.52 -11.03 11.30
CA ALA A 351 -0.55 -11.45 10.39
C ALA A 351 -1.19 -12.77 10.84
N HIS A 352 -0.37 -13.73 11.31
CA HIS A 352 -0.88 -14.99 11.87
C HIS A 352 -1.65 -14.79 13.18
N LEU A 353 -1.13 -13.90 14.07
CA LEU A 353 -1.79 -13.59 15.33
C LEU A 353 -3.14 -12.88 15.12
N TYR A 354 -3.23 -12.09 14.07
CA TYR A 354 -4.42 -11.31 13.74
C TYR A 354 -5.42 -12.07 12.89
N ASP A 355 -5.02 -13.22 12.34
CA ASP A 355 -5.79 -13.95 11.35
C ASP A 355 -6.32 -13.01 10.26
N SER A 356 -5.43 -12.16 9.72
CA SER A 356 -5.77 -11.12 8.74
C SER A 356 -4.93 -11.23 7.48
N GLU A 357 -5.55 -11.64 6.40
CA GLU A 357 -4.92 -11.66 5.07
C GLU A 357 -4.69 -10.22 4.55
N ALA A 358 -5.58 -9.29 4.86
CA ALA A 358 -5.40 -7.87 4.51
C ALA A 358 -4.13 -7.30 5.16
N TYR A 359 -3.92 -7.56 6.46
CA TYR A 359 -2.69 -7.15 7.14
C TYR A 359 -1.45 -7.74 6.47
N LYS A 360 -1.47 -9.02 6.16
CA LYS A 360 -0.38 -9.74 5.51
C LYS A 360 -0.02 -9.11 4.15
N VAL A 361 -1.01 -8.94 3.28
CA VAL A 361 -0.83 -8.37 1.93
C VAL A 361 -0.29 -6.93 2.00
N LEU A 362 -0.89 -6.08 2.83
CA LEU A 362 -0.48 -4.68 2.98
C LEU A 362 0.92 -4.54 3.59
N SER A 363 1.32 -5.45 4.48
CA SER A 363 2.59 -5.40 5.18
C SER A 363 3.81 -5.56 4.26
N TYR A 364 3.69 -6.32 3.17
CA TYR A 364 4.80 -6.53 2.23
C TYR A 364 5.29 -5.21 1.61
N ARG A 365 4.36 -4.44 1.05
CA ARG A 365 4.70 -3.15 0.41
C ARG A 365 4.98 -2.05 1.42
N ALA A 366 4.32 -2.06 2.58
CA ALA A 366 4.65 -1.14 3.67
C ALA A 366 6.11 -1.30 4.14
N ASN A 367 6.63 -2.52 4.15
CA ASN A 367 8.03 -2.80 4.46
C ASN A 367 8.97 -2.22 3.39
N VAL A 368 8.68 -2.42 2.10
CA VAL A 368 9.48 -1.85 1.00
C VAL A 368 9.51 -0.32 1.08
N ILE A 369 8.35 0.32 1.26
CA ILE A 369 8.24 1.78 1.35
C ILE A 369 9.06 2.32 2.52
N ALA A 370 8.95 1.71 3.70
CA ALA A 370 9.69 2.14 4.87
C ALA A 370 11.20 1.91 4.72
N TRP A 371 11.61 0.79 4.12
CA TRP A 371 13.01 0.53 3.80
C TRP A 371 13.55 1.58 2.81
N LEU A 372 12.81 1.92 1.74
CA LEU A 372 13.19 2.99 0.82
C LEU A 372 13.38 4.33 1.52
N LYS A 373 12.49 4.69 2.47
CA LYS A 373 12.67 5.89 3.31
C LYS A 373 13.99 5.83 4.10
N GLY A 374 14.32 4.67 4.63
CA GLY A 374 15.61 4.43 5.29
C GLY A 374 16.79 4.64 4.36
N MET A 375 16.71 4.19 3.11
CA MET A 375 17.76 4.39 2.11
C MET A 375 17.92 5.86 1.72
N VAL A 376 16.82 6.61 1.54
CA VAL A 376 16.86 8.07 1.33
C VAL A 376 17.55 8.77 2.50
N LEU A 377 17.19 8.44 3.73
CA LEU A 377 17.83 9.00 4.92
C LEU A 377 19.31 8.62 5.02
N TYR A 378 19.67 7.39 4.68
CA TYR A 378 21.06 6.93 4.66
C TYR A 378 21.92 7.78 3.72
N VAL A 379 21.45 8.05 2.50
CA VAL A 379 22.12 8.92 1.53
C VAL A 379 22.18 10.36 2.05
N ALA A 380 21.06 10.91 2.50
CA ALA A 380 20.96 12.28 3.01
C ALA A 380 21.93 12.55 4.19
N HIS A 381 22.23 11.51 4.99
CA HIS A 381 23.18 11.60 6.11
C HIS A 381 24.63 11.18 5.73
N GLY A 382 24.97 11.20 4.43
CA GLY A 382 26.33 10.90 3.95
C GLY A 382 26.72 9.45 4.17
N TYR A 383 25.81 8.53 3.88
CA TYR A 383 25.98 7.08 3.99
C TYR A 383 26.24 6.60 5.43
N LYS A 384 25.63 7.28 6.40
CA LYS A 384 25.71 6.91 7.82
C LYS A 384 24.37 6.39 8.30
N TRP A 385 24.34 5.11 8.68
CA TRP A 385 23.19 4.50 9.31
C TRP A 385 23.22 4.74 10.82
N SER A 386 22.10 5.15 11.38
CA SER A 386 21.97 5.40 12.82
C SER A 386 20.76 4.67 13.43
N LYS A 387 20.75 4.61 14.75
CA LYS A 387 19.60 4.04 15.48
C LYS A 387 18.32 4.85 15.24
N GLU A 388 18.44 6.18 15.15
CA GLU A 388 17.31 7.06 14.89
C GLU A 388 16.68 6.78 13.51
N ILE A 389 17.51 6.47 12.49
CA ILE A 389 17.00 6.03 11.18
C ILE A 389 16.28 4.71 11.30
N ALA A 390 16.84 3.73 12.01
CA ALA A 390 16.20 2.44 12.20
C ALA A 390 14.86 2.54 12.95
N ASP A 391 14.82 3.31 14.03
CA ASP A 391 13.60 3.53 14.83
C ASP A 391 12.53 4.26 13.99
N PHE A 392 12.92 5.24 13.19
CA PHE A 392 12.02 5.95 12.26
C PHE A 392 11.46 5.02 11.17
N VAL A 393 12.29 4.18 10.57
CA VAL A 393 11.88 3.23 9.55
C VAL A 393 10.83 2.24 10.11
N ARG A 394 11.08 1.68 11.30
CA ARG A 394 10.11 0.80 11.97
C ARG A 394 8.79 1.52 12.24
N TRP A 395 8.85 2.71 12.80
CA TRP A 395 7.66 3.52 13.06
C TRP A 395 6.91 3.84 11.77
N SER A 396 7.62 4.30 10.74
CA SER A 396 7.00 4.69 9.46
C SER A 396 6.26 3.53 8.80
N GLN A 397 6.82 2.32 8.87
CA GLN A 397 6.16 1.10 8.39
C GLN A 397 4.88 0.80 9.18
N GLN A 398 4.96 0.82 10.51
CA GLN A 398 3.81 0.56 11.38
C GLN A 398 2.73 1.62 11.20
N TYR A 399 3.10 2.89 11.07
CA TYR A 399 2.18 4.00 10.88
C TYR A 399 1.46 3.92 9.52
N ASN A 400 2.19 3.70 8.42
CA ASN A 400 1.60 3.51 7.10
C ASN A 400 0.64 2.30 7.08
N LEU A 401 1.06 1.18 7.66
CA LEU A 401 0.23 -0.03 7.75
C LEU A 401 -1.02 0.20 8.59
N TRP A 402 -0.88 0.90 9.73
CA TRP A 402 -2.02 1.31 10.56
C TRP A 402 -3.01 2.18 9.78
N CYS A 403 -2.53 3.20 9.04
CA CYS A 403 -3.38 4.04 8.20
C CYS A 403 -4.11 3.22 7.13
N LYS A 404 -3.42 2.32 6.45
CA LYS A 404 -4.03 1.44 5.43
C LYS A 404 -5.11 0.54 6.02
N MET A 405 -4.85 -0.07 7.18
CA MET A 405 -5.83 -0.90 7.87
C MET A 405 -7.04 -0.09 8.33
N LEU A 406 -6.82 1.14 8.82
CA LEU A 406 -7.89 2.06 9.25
C LEU A 406 -8.87 2.38 8.10
N TYR A 407 -8.35 2.71 6.92
CA TYR A 407 -9.18 3.21 5.83
C TYR A 407 -9.65 2.11 4.87
N PHE A 408 -8.87 1.06 4.67
CA PHE A 408 -9.09 0.06 3.63
C PHE A 408 -9.14 -1.40 4.14
N GLY A 409 -8.67 -1.66 5.37
CA GLY A 409 -8.47 -3.01 5.90
C GLY A 409 -9.74 -3.86 5.88
N LYS A 410 -10.88 -3.32 6.32
CA LYS A 410 -12.15 -4.05 6.34
C LYS A 410 -12.64 -4.47 4.94
N GLN A 411 -12.52 -3.57 3.96
CA GLN A 411 -12.91 -3.87 2.59
C GLN A 411 -11.99 -4.94 2.00
N LEU A 412 -10.68 -4.76 2.13
CA LEU A 412 -9.69 -5.71 1.61
C LEU A 412 -9.85 -7.10 2.24
N GLU A 413 -10.06 -7.17 3.56
CA GLU A 413 -10.28 -8.44 4.26
C GLU A 413 -11.48 -9.20 3.70
N ARG A 414 -12.58 -8.49 3.45
CA ARG A 414 -13.79 -9.09 2.86
C ARG A 414 -13.51 -9.59 1.44
N GLU A 415 -12.91 -8.77 0.58
CA GLU A 415 -12.64 -9.12 -0.81
C GLU A 415 -11.69 -10.31 -0.93
N LEU A 416 -10.62 -10.37 -0.09
CA LEU A 416 -9.70 -11.49 -0.08
C LEU A 416 -10.34 -12.80 0.40
N ARG A 417 -11.27 -12.75 1.37
CA ARG A 417 -12.01 -13.94 1.81
C ARG A 417 -12.96 -14.44 0.74
N GLU A 418 -13.69 -13.54 0.07
CA GLU A 418 -14.56 -13.88 -1.05
C GLU A 418 -13.76 -14.55 -2.20
N GLU A 419 -12.55 -14.08 -2.50
CA GLU A 419 -11.65 -14.71 -3.50
C GLU A 419 -11.25 -16.13 -3.11
N VAL A 420 -10.90 -16.37 -1.84
CA VAL A 420 -10.52 -17.69 -1.34
C VAL A 420 -11.72 -18.65 -1.46
N GLU A 421 -12.93 -18.20 -1.10
CA GLU A 421 -14.15 -19.01 -1.24
C GLU A 421 -14.44 -19.35 -2.71
N ILE A 422 -14.29 -18.37 -3.62
CA ILE A 422 -14.44 -18.60 -5.07
C ILE A 422 -13.39 -19.59 -5.59
N GLN A 423 -12.12 -19.47 -5.15
CA GLN A 423 -11.06 -20.40 -5.55
C GLN A 423 -11.28 -21.81 -5.02
N GLN A 424 -11.81 -21.96 -3.82
CA GLN A 424 -12.20 -23.27 -3.26
C GLN A 424 -13.39 -23.88 -3.99
N GLN A 425 -14.27 -23.04 -4.55
CA GLN A 425 -15.40 -23.47 -5.37
C GLN A 425 -15.07 -23.60 -6.86
N SER A 426 -13.91 -23.11 -7.30
CA SER A 426 -13.50 -23.10 -8.71
C SER A 426 -12.97 -24.46 -9.17
N GLY A 427 -13.87 -25.22 -9.66
CA GLY A 427 -13.66 -26.44 -10.43
C GLY A 427 -15.03 -27.06 -10.70
N PRO A 428 -15.25 -27.74 -11.82
CA PRO A 428 -16.50 -28.44 -12.00
C PRO A 428 -16.57 -29.54 -10.94
N GLN A 429 -17.34 -29.28 -9.86
CA GLN A 429 -17.58 -30.28 -8.83
C GLN A 429 -18.15 -31.54 -9.49
N ASN A 430 -17.61 -32.67 -9.10
CA ASN A 430 -18.14 -33.96 -9.56
C ASN A 430 -19.55 -34.17 -8.97
N LEU A 431 -20.57 -33.86 -9.76
CA LEU A 431 -21.96 -33.99 -9.30
C LEU A 431 -22.29 -35.37 -8.77
N LEU A 432 -21.65 -36.39 -9.31
CA LEU A 432 -21.89 -37.76 -8.84
C LEU A 432 -21.33 -38.01 -7.44
N GLU A 433 -20.25 -37.30 -7.09
CA GLU A 433 -19.62 -37.34 -5.76
C GLU A 433 -20.52 -36.71 -4.69
N LEU A 434 -21.24 -35.63 -5.06
CA LEU A 434 -22.19 -34.92 -4.17
C LEU A 434 -23.49 -35.66 -3.90
N LEU A 435 -23.82 -36.68 -4.70
CA LEU A 435 -25.00 -37.51 -4.52
C LEU A 435 -24.69 -38.65 -3.54
N PRO A 436 -25.70 -39.19 -2.81
CA PRO A 436 -25.50 -40.40 -2.01
C PRO A 436 -25.19 -41.62 -2.92
N ASP A 437 -24.77 -42.73 -2.33
CA ASP A 437 -24.44 -43.95 -3.08
C ASP A 437 -25.62 -44.51 -3.84
N GLU A 438 -26.83 -44.33 -3.29
CA GLU A 438 -28.10 -44.60 -3.92
C GLU A 438 -28.90 -43.29 -3.96
N PHE A 439 -29.41 -42.90 -5.14
CA PHE A 439 -30.16 -41.65 -5.33
C PHE A 439 -31.27 -41.77 -6.36
N SER A 440 -32.34 -41.00 -6.14
CA SER A 440 -33.42 -40.91 -7.10
C SER A 440 -33.14 -39.89 -8.21
N LYS A 441 -33.93 -39.98 -9.30
CA LYS A 441 -33.84 -39.00 -10.39
C LYS A 441 -34.16 -37.58 -9.91
N GLU A 442 -35.09 -37.42 -8.95
CA GLU A 442 -35.47 -36.15 -8.34
C GLU A 442 -34.31 -35.55 -7.53
N GLN A 443 -33.63 -36.34 -6.71
CA GLN A 443 -32.44 -35.91 -5.95
C GLN A 443 -31.32 -35.44 -6.87
N TYR A 444 -31.11 -36.12 -7.99
CA TYR A 444 -30.14 -35.67 -8.99
C TYR A 444 -30.51 -34.29 -9.60
N PHE A 445 -31.80 -34.08 -9.95
CA PHE A 445 -32.22 -32.79 -10.51
C PHE A 445 -32.17 -31.66 -9.48
N GLN A 446 -32.53 -31.92 -8.22
CA GLN A 446 -32.39 -30.95 -7.12
C GLN A 446 -30.93 -30.58 -6.91
N MET A 447 -30.03 -31.54 -6.90
CA MET A 447 -28.59 -31.29 -6.81
C MET A 447 -28.08 -30.46 -7.98
N ARG A 448 -28.49 -30.75 -9.21
CA ARG A 448 -28.12 -29.91 -10.38
C ARG A 448 -28.59 -28.47 -10.23
N GLN A 449 -29.81 -28.28 -9.76
CA GLN A 449 -30.41 -26.96 -9.57
C GLN A 449 -29.65 -26.18 -8.47
N SER A 450 -29.32 -26.82 -7.36
CA SER A 450 -28.52 -26.22 -6.28
C SER A 450 -27.11 -25.78 -6.74
N GLN A 451 -26.55 -26.48 -7.73
CA GLN A 451 -25.26 -26.16 -8.35
C GLN A 451 -25.38 -25.20 -9.56
N GLY A 452 -26.54 -24.55 -9.74
CA GLY A 452 -26.78 -23.57 -10.81
C GLY A 452 -26.71 -24.16 -12.24
N ARG A 453 -26.80 -25.48 -12.43
CA ARG A 453 -26.70 -26.11 -13.74
C ARG A 453 -28.07 -26.16 -14.41
N SER A 454 -28.25 -25.39 -15.47
CA SER A 454 -29.42 -25.38 -16.33
C SER A 454 -29.34 -26.44 -17.44
N GLY A 455 -30.48 -26.78 -18.07
CA GLY A 455 -30.57 -27.69 -19.21
C GLY A 455 -30.94 -29.12 -18.87
N ASN A 456 -31.19 -29.95 -19.91
CA ASN A 456 -31.64 -31.33 -19.78
C ASN A 456 -30.54 -32.24 -19.19
N GLY A 457 -30.67 -32.62 -17.92
CA GLY A 457 -29.70 -33.47 -17.21
C GLY A 457 -29.77 -34.95 -17.58
N GLU A 458 -30.76 -35.41 -18.33
CA GLU A 458 -30.91 -36.84 -18.67
C GLU A 458 -29.76 -37.40 -19.50
N SER A 459 -29.16 -36.57 -20.35
CA SER A 459 -27.98 -36.96 -21.12
C SER A 459 -26.81 -37.30 -20.22
N THR A 460 -26.66 -36.60 -19.07
CA THR A 460 -25.60 -36.88 -18.10
C THR A 460 -25.81 -38.23 -17.40
N LEU A 461 -27.05 -38.52 -16.97
CA LEU A 461 -27.35 -39.82 -16.37
C LEU A 461 -27.10 -40.98 -17.35
N ARG A 462 -27.52 -40.85 -18.62
CA ARG A 462 -27.19 -41.82 -19.67
C ARG A 462 -25.68 -41.99 -19.88
N THR A 463 -24.93 -40.89 -19.86
CA THR A 463 -23.47 -40.93 -19.99
C THR A 463 -22.83 -41.66 -18.81
N TRP A 464 -23.30 -41.38 -17.58
CA TRP A 464 -22.80 -42.07 -16.40
C TRP A 464 -23.11 -43.56 -16.41
N ALA A 465 -24.31 -43.91 -16.82
CA ALA A 465 -24.71 -45.32 -16.97
C ALA A 465 -23.89 -46.04 -18.07
N SER A 466 -23.70 -45.40 -19.24
CA SER A 466 -22.88 -45.97 -20.33
C SER A 466 -21.39 -46.14 -19.95
N ARG A 467 -20.91 -45.29 -19.06
CA ARG A 467 -19.53 -45.35 -18.51
C ARG A 467 -19.41 -46.29 -17.30
N ARG A 468 -20.48 -46.91 -16.90
CA ARG A 468 -20.58 -47.82 -15.73
C ARG A 468 -20.25 -47.11 -14.42
N TYR A 469 -20.51 -45.81 -14.31
CA TYR A 469 -20.37 -45.10 -13.05
C TYR A 469 -21.60 -45.29 -12.15
N ILE A 470 -22.75 -45.47 -12.76
CA ILE A 470 -24.02 -45.77 -12.08
C ILE A 470 -24.75 -46.93 -12.78
N VAL A 471 -25.59 -47.63 -12.01
CA VAL A 471 -26.55 -48.64 -12.50
C VAL A 471 -27.94 -48.24 -12.02
N PHE A 472 -28.93 -48.40 -12.88
CA PHE A 472 -30.31 -48.20 -12.51
C PHE A 472 -30.90 -49.52 -11.94
N ASP A 473 -31.43 -49.42 -10.75
CA ASP A 473 -32.14 -50.56 -10.11
C ASP A 473 -33.65 -50.47 -10.41
N GLU A 474 -34.15 -51.41 -11.16
CA GLU A 474 -35.57 -51.47 -11.56
C GLU A 474 -36.49 -51.76 -10.38
N VAL A 475 -36.00 -52.38 -9.28
CA VAL A 475 -36.80 -52.71 -8.10
C VAL A 475 -37.05 -51.49 -7.22
N THR A 476 -36.00 -50.70 -6.98
CA THR A 476 -36.08 -49.49 -6.15
C THR A 476 -36.41 -48.23 -6.95
N GLY A 477 -36.22 -48.24 -8.28
CA GLY A 477 -36.36 -47.07 -9.14
C GLY A 477 -35.26 -46.04 -8.98
N ASN A 478 -34.17 -46.39 -8.31
CA ASN A 478 -33.05 -45.52 -8.00
C ASN A 478 -31.80 -45.84 -8.83
N TYR A 479 -30.88 -44.91 -8.87
CA TYR A 479 -29.52 -45.09 -9.41
C TYR A 479 -28.54 -45.40 -8.30
N CYS A 480 -27.68 -46.42 -8.47
CA CYS A 480 -26.67 -46.82 -7.54
C CYS A 480 -25.26 -46.54 -8.14
N LYS A 481 -24.35 -45.97 -7.35
CA LYS A 481 -22.95 -45.86 -7.74
C LYS A 481 -22.28 -47.22 -7.79
N THR A 482 -21.52 -47.48 -8.84
CA THR A 482 -20.82 -48.76 -9.03
C THR A 482 -19.51 -48.82 -8.24
N GLU A 483 -19.04 -50.01 -7.92
CA GLU A 483 -17.71 -50.21 -7.33
C GLU A 483 -16.59 -49.74 -8.25
N GLU A 484 -16.76 -49.83 -9.57
CA GLU A 484 -15.83 -49.30 -10.54
C GLU A 484 -15.64 -47.77 -10.43
N TYR A 485 -16.73 -47.03 -10.18
CA TYR A 485 -16.69 -45.61 -9.90
C TYR A 485 -15.98 -45.33 -8.57
N LYS A 486 -16.31 -46.05 -7.50
CA LYS A 486 -15.73 -45.86 -6.16
C LYS A 486 -14.20 -46.11 -6.17
N GLN A 487 -13.74 -47.16 -6.84
CA GLN A 487 -12.31 -47.45 -6.98
C GLN A 487 -11.56 -46.39 -7.76
N LYS A 488 -12.20 -45.84 -8.80
CA LYS A 488 -11.54 -44.86 -9.69
C LYS A 488 -11.49 -43.45 -9.11
N PHE A 489 -12.50 -43.06 -8.32
CA PHE A 489 -12.69 -41.69 -7.85
C PHE A 489 -12.81 -41.53 -6.31
N GLY A 490 -13.10 -42.62 -5.56
CA GLY A 490 -13.29 -42.61 -4.11
C GLY A 490 -12.07 -42.40 -3.24
N ASN A 491 -10.84 -42.43 -3.80
CA ASN A 491 -9.59 -42.27 -3.05
C ASN A 491 -8.97 -40.87 -3.24
N ARG A 492 -9.77 -39.83 -3.48
CA ARG A 492 -9.29 -38.45 -3.60
C ARG A 492 -9.73 -37.56 -2.42
N LEU A 493 -9.85 -38.14 -1.23
CA LEU A 493 -9.96 -37.42 0.04
C LEU A 493 -8.63 -37.47 0.79
#